data_365bedfe4b14f679f842246f41bfe4a1
#
_entry.id   365bedfe4b14f679f842246f41bfe4a1
#
_cell.length_a   1.000
_cell.length_b   1.000
_cell.length_c   1.000
_cell.angle_alpha   90.00
_cell.angle_beta   90.00
_cell.angle_gamma   90.00
#
_symmetry.space_group_name_H-M   'P 1'
#
loop_
_entity.id
_entity.type
_entity.pdbx_description
1 polymer ?
#
loop_
_entity_poly.entity_id
_entity_poly.type
_entity_poly.pdbx_seq_one_letter_code
_entity_poly.pdbx_strand_id
1 'polypeptide(L)'
;MALMEPLAPQPAQTANRSRFRRMFGGGTNGNEQLTAVTGVILLVLFAVLGVTIIWIGQLLWLHLFLGVALMGPVALKLGSTGYRFIRYYTSNPAYRRKGPPHPLMRVMGPLVIAATVAVFFTGLLLLIEGPGASGTVRYLHKVTFFVWLGAIAIHVLWHLRELPNGLRAVRRAEKRTRDLPGSRGRGLALASALVGGLVLALIFLPDIHTWTAGLAYHPYHINIQ
;
A
#
# COMPACT_ATOMS: atom_id res chain seq x y z
N MET A 1 -18.61 -56.84 -8.76
CA MET A 1 -17.95 -55.57 -9.00
C MET A 1 -18.66 -54.57 -8.13
N ALA A 2 -18.18 -54.38 -6.87
CA ALA A 2 -18.85 -53.48 -5.89
C ALA A 2 -18.41 -52.06 -6.22
N LEU A 3 -19.36 -51.21 -6.55
CA LEU A 3 -19.15 -49.76 -6.70
C LEU A 3 -18.75 -49.18 -5.35
N MET A 4 -17.49 -48.77 -5.20
CA MET A 4 -17.06 -47.98 -4.04
C MET A 4 -17.82 -46.65 -4.04
N GLU A 5 -18.79 -46.48 -3.15
CA GLU A 5 -19.43 -45.22 -2.86
C GLU A 5 -18.33 -44.23 -2.34
N PRO A 6 -18.24 -43.02 -2.86
CA PRO A 6 -17.28 -42.03 -2.34
C PRO A 6 -17.66 -41.69 -0.89
N LEU A 7 -16.75 -41.99 0.05
CA LEU A 7 -16.87 -41.66 1.46
C LEU A 7 -17.22 -40.18 1.63
N ALA A 8 -18.36 -39.91 2.28
CA ALA A 8 -18.78 -38.55 2.61
C ALA A 8 -17.68 -37.85 3.43
N PRO A 9 -17.34 -36.58 3.14
CA PRO A 9 -16.28 -35.87 3.85
C PRO A 9 -16.58 -35.76 5.34
N GLN A 10 -15.60 -36.11 6.18
CA GLN A 10 -15.76 -36.12 7.64
C GLN A 10 -16.14 -34.73 8.20
N PRO A 11 -16.98 -34.65 9.25
CA PRO A 11 -17.47 -33.39 9.82
C PRO A 11 -16.39 -32.39 10.23
N ALA A 12 -15.22 -32.87 10.67
CA ALA A 12 -14.07 -32.03 11.02
C ALA A 12 -13.45 -31.31 9.80
N GLN A 13 -13.44 -31.96 8.62
CA GLN A 13 -12.93 -31.35 7.39
C GLN A 13 -13.88 -30.28 6.85
N THR A 14 -15.19 -30.49 6.98
CA THR A 14 -16.20 -29.50 6.59
C THR A 14 -16.19 -28.27 7.51
N ALA A 15 -16.00 -28.46 8.82
CA ALA A 15 -15.88 -27.38 9.80
C ALA A 15 -14.61 -26.52 9.57
N ASN A 16 -13.48 -27.17 9.28
CA ASN A 16 -12.22 -26.46 8.99
C ASN A 16 -12.29 -25.68 7.68
N ARG A 17 -12.88 -26.26 6.62
CA ARG A 17 -13.13 -25.57 5.34
C ARG A 17 -14.07 -24.36 5.53
N SER A 18 -15.07 -24.46 6.39
CA SER A 18 -15.98 -23.34 6.67
C SER A 18 -15.30 -22.20 7.44
N ARG A 19 -14.44 -22.51 8.42
CA ARG A 19 -13.63 -21.53 9.15
C ARG A 19 -12.64 -20.82 8.24
N PHE A 20 -11.89 -21.58 7.42
CA PHE A 20 -10.94 -21.01 6.45
C PHE A 20 -11.64 -20.09 5.44
N ARG A 21 -12.81 -20.52 4.91
CA ARG A 21 -13.60 -19.68 3.99
C ARG A 21 -14.13 -18.41 4.66
N ARG A 22 -14.47 -18.43 5.94
CA ARG A 22 -14.87 -17.24 6.71
C ARG A 22 -13.71 -16.26 6.92
N MET A 23 -12.49 -16.75 7.10
CA MET A 23 -11.30 -15.92 7.32
C MET A 23 -10.71 -15.42 6.01
N PHE A 24 -10.58 -16.25 4.98
CA PHE A 24 -9.85 -15.97 3.74
C PHE A 24 -10.71 -15.95 2.48
N GLY A 25 -12.03 -16.07 2.63
CA GLY A 25 -12.97 -16.00 1.51
C GLY A 25 -13.11 -14.61 0.91
N GLY A 26 -14.01 -14.47 -0.08
CA GLY A 26 -14.32 -13.20 -0.73
C GLY A 26 -13.82 -13.10 -2.17
N GLY A 27 -12.85 -13.91 -2.57
CA GLY A 27 -12.38 -14.01 -3.96
C GLY A 27 -11.99 -12.67 -4.56
N THR A 28 -12.39 -12.41 -5.79
CA THR A 28 -12.09 -11.16 -6.52
C THR A 28 -12.65 -9.92 -5.83
N ASN A 29 -13.86 -10.00 -5.30
CA ASN A 29 -14.52 -8.86 -4.63
C ASN A 29 -13.87 -8.54 -3.29
N GLY A 30 -13.47 -9.57 -2.52
CA GLY A 30 -12.73 -9.39 -1.27
C GLY A 30 -11.37 -8.72 -1.48
N ASN A 31 -10.61 -9.15 -2.48
CA ASN A 31 -9.33 -8.52 -2.82
C ASN A 31 -9.52 -7.08 -3.32
N GLU A 32 -10.56 -6.82 -4.09
CA GLU A 32 -10.88 -5.47 -4.58
C GLU A 32 -11.22 -4.52 -3.41
N GLN A 33 -12.02 -4.99 -2.45
CA GLN A 33 -12.34 -4.25 -1.23
C GLN A 33 -11.08 -3.94 -0.41
N LEU A 34 -10.23 -4.94 -0.16
CA LEU A 34 -8.96 -4.74 0.57
C LEU A 34 -8.10 -3.70 -0.13
N THR A 35 -7.92 -3.85 -1.45
CA THR A 35 -7.13 -2.92 -2.26
C THR A 35 -7.71 -1.50 -2.23
N ALA A 36 -9.03 -1.34 -2.30
CA ALA A 36 -9.69 -0.03 -2.26
C ALA A 36 -9.54 0.64 -0.89
N VAL A 37 -9.85 -0.07 0.20
CA VAL A 37 -9.74 0.46 1.57
C VAL A 37 -8.29 0.86 1.88
N THR A 38 -7.32 -0.02 1.58
CA THR A 38 -5.90 0.30 1.75
C THR A 38 -5.51 1.53 0.92
N GLY A 39 -6.08 1.68 -0.29
CA GLY A 39 -5.82 2.84 -1.14
C GLY A 39 -6.32 4.16 -0.54
N VAL A 40 -7.51 4.17 0.07
CA VAL A 40 -8.04 5.37 0.75
C VAL A 40 -7.17 5.73 1.97
N ILE A 41 -6.79 4.75 2.78
CA ILE A 41 -5.91 4.98 3.92
C ILE A 41 -4.56 5.55 3.47
N LEU A 42 -3.96 4.96 2.43
CA LEU A 42 -2.71 5.45 1.86
C LEU A 42 -2.84 6.87 1.31
N LEU A 43 -3.96 7.21 0.66
CA LEU A 43 -4.19 8.56 0.15
C LEU A 43 -4.13 9.60 1.28
N VAL A 44 -4.80 9.32 2.41
CA VAL A 44 -4.77 10.20 3.59
C VAL A 44 -3.37 10.29 4.19
N LEU A 45 -2.71 9.14 4.37
CA LEU A 45 -1.36 9.11 4.95
C LEU A 45 -0.31 9.77 4.04
N PHE A 46 -0.41 9.60 2.72
CA PHE A 46 0.45 10.32 1.78
C PHE A 46 0.17 11.82 1.73
N ALA A 47 -1.08 12.24 1.92
CA ALA A 47 -1.39 13.66 2.06
C ALA A 47 -0.71 14.26 3.31
N VAL A 48 -0.77 13.56 4.45
CA VAL A 48 -0.06 13.96 5.68
C VAL A 48 1.45 13.99 5.44
N LEU A 49 2.02 12.94 4.82
CA LEU A 49 3.44 12.89 4.47
C LEU A 49 3.82 14.05 3.52
N GLY A 50 2.94 14.38 2.56
CA GLY A 50 3.14 15.52 1.65
C GLY A 50 3.22 16.87 2.39
N VAL A 51 2.39 17.06 3.42
CA VAL A 51 2.48 18.26 4.29
C VAL A 51 3.84 18.35 4.96
N THR A 52 4.43 17.24 5.40
CA THR A 52 5.76 17.26 6.03
C THR A 52 6.88 17.71 5.08
N ILE A 53 6.69 17.55 3.76
CA ILE A 53 7.67 18.01 2.76
C ILE A 53 7.67 19.52 2.64
N ILE A 54 6.48 20.16 2.76
CA ILE A 54 6.36 21.64 2.68
C ILE A 54 7.12 22.29 3.84
N TRP A 55 7.10 21.69 5.02
CA TRP A 55 7.80 22.16 6.22
C TRP A 55 8.89 21.17 6.67
N ILE A 56 9.68 20.67 5.71
CA ILE A 56 10.64 19.58 5.98
C ILE A 56 11.67 19.94 7.05
N GLY A 57 12.05 21.24 7.15
CA GLY A 57 12.99 21.70 8.17
C GLY A 57 12.49 21.52 9.61
N GLN A 58 11.18 21.68 9.84
CA GLN A 58 10.57 21.52 11.17
C GLN A 58 9.99 20.10 11.36
N LEU A 59 9.58 19.45 10.27
CA LEU A 59 8.86 18.18 10.31
C LEU A 59 9.68 17.00 9.79
N LEU A 60 11.02 17.13 9.73
CA LEU A 60 11.89 16.07 9.23
C LEU A 60 11.70 14.77 10.01
N TRP A 61 11.62 14.84 11.35
CA TRP A 61 11.38 13.67 12.18
C TRP A 61 10.09 12.94 11.77
N LEU A 62 9.01 13.71 11.60
CA LEU A 62 7.72 13.16 11.21
C LEU A 62 7.74 12.60 9.78
N HIS A 63 8.47 13.26 8.86
CA HIS A 63 8.64 12.78 7.50
C HIS A 63 9.34 11.40 7.47
N LEU A 64 10.44 11.27 8.19
CA LEU A 64 11.19 10.02 8.28
C LEU A 64 10.38 8.92 8.94
N PHE A 65 9.75 9.23 10.08
CA PHE A 65 8.92 8.26 10.82
C PHE A 65 7.74 7.76 10.00
N LEU A 66 6.95 8.67 9.40
CA LEU A 66 5.81 8.31 8.56
C LEU A 66 6.26 7.61 7.28
N GLY A 67 7.39 8.03 6.68
CA GLY A 67 7.95 7.39 5.52
C GLY A 67 8.21 5.90 5.76
N VAL A 68 8.86 5.55 6.87
CA VAL A 68 9.10 4.15 7.24
C VAL A 68 7.79 3.44 7.63
N ALA A 69 6.93 4.07 8.44
CA ALA A 69 5.66 3.48 8.87
C ALA A 69 4.74 3.12 7.68
N LEU A 70 4.78 3.91 6.61
CA LEU A 70 4.01 3.67 5.40
C LEU A 70 4.44 2.44 4.61
N MET A 71 5.64 1.91 4.83
CA MET A 71 6.12 0.71 4.12
C MET A 71 5.21 -0.49 4.31
N GLY A 72 4.62 -0.66 5.50
CA GLY A 72 3.68 -1.74 5.79
C GLY A 72 2.40 -1.69 4.92
N PRO A 73 1.59 -0.64 5.01
CA PRO A 73 0.37 -0.52 4.19
C PRO A 73 0.67 -0.38 2.68
N VAL A 74 1.82 0.17 2.28
CA VAL A 74 2.26 0.18 0.88
C VAL A 74 2.54 -1.25 0.41
N ALA A 75 3.27 -2.06 1.17
CA ALA A 75 3.52 -3.46 0.84
C ALA A 75 2.21 -4.25 0.70
N LEU A 76 1.24 -4.05 1.59
CA LEU A 76 -0.09 -4.66 1.47
C LEU A 76 -0.80 -4.25 0.17
N LYS A 77 -0.74 -2.95 -0.17
CA LYS A 77 -1.35 -2.43 -1.40
C LYS A 77 -0.70 -3.03 -2.64
N LEU A 78 0.63 -3.03 -2.69
CA LEU A 78 1.40 -3.61 -3.80
C LEU A 78 1.13 -5.12 -3.92
N GLY A 79 1.13 -5.84 -2.80
CA GLY A 79 0.84 -7.28 -2.76
C GLY A 79 -0.58 -7.61 -3.26
N SER A 80 -1.60 -6.90 -2.78
CA SER A 80 -2.99 -7.12 -3.20
C SER A 80 -3.23 -6.78 -4.67
N THR A 81 -2.57 -5.72 -5.18
CA THR A 81 -2.62 -5.31 -6.58
C THR A 81 -1.84 -6.29 -7.46
N GLY A 82 -0.63 -6.66 -7.04
CA GLY A 82 0.22 -7.64 -7.74
C GLY A 82 -0.44 -9.01 -7.81
N TYR A 83 -1.07 -9.48 -6.74
CA TYR A 83 -1.86 -10.70 -6.74
C TYR A 83 -2.96 -10.67 -7.82
N ARG A 84 -3.72 -9.56 -7.90
CA ARG A 84 -4.74 -9.37 -8.94
C ARG A 84 -4.15 -9.41 -10.34
N PHE A 85 -3.01 -8.74 -10.55
CA PHE A 85 -2.29 -8.73 -11.83
C PHE A 85 -1.86 -10.13 -12.23
N ILE A 86 -1.16 -10.86 -11.37
CA ILE A 86 -0.72 -12.23 -11.62
C ILE A 86 -1.91 -13.12 -11.95
N ARG A 87 -2.98 -13.08 -11.16
CA ARG A 87 -4.19 -13.91 -11.38
C ARG A 87 -4.90 -13.60 -12.69
N TYR A 88 -4.85 -12.35 -13.15
CA TYR A 88 -5.40 -11.98 -14.46
C TYR A 88 -4.58 -12.60 -15.61
N TYR A 89 -3.25 -12.44 -15.57
CA TYR A 89 -2.36 -12.93 -16.63
C TYR A 89 -2.13 -14.45 -16.58
N THR A 90 -2.30 -15.11 -15.45
CA THR A 90 -2.31 -16.57 -15.34
C THR A 90 -3.67 -17.21 -15.69
N SER A 91 -4.51 -16.46 -16.41
CA SER A 91 -5.75 -16.96 -17.00
C SER A 91 -6.79 -17.46 -15.99
N ASN A 92 -6.80 -16.90 -14.76
CA ASN A 92 -7.82 -17.27 -13.78
C ASN A 92 -9.21 -16.76 -14.24
N PRO A 93 -10.21 -17.64 -14.44
CA PRO A 93 -11.50 -17.28 -15.03
C PRO A 93 -12.24 -16.19 -14.25
N ALA A 94 -12.14 -16.19 -12.90
CA ALA A 94 -12.82 -15.22 -12.05
C ALA A 94 -12.26 -13.79 -12.20
N TYR A 95 -10.94 -13.66 -12.45
CA TYR A 95 -10.29 -12.37 -12.68
C TYR A 95 -10.44 -11.91 -14.13
N ARG A 96 -10.38 -12.83 -15.09
CA ARG A 96 -10.57 -12.50 -16.53
C ARG A 96 -11.97 -12.01 -16.87
N ARG A 97 -13.02 -12.55 -16.23
CA ARG A 97 -14.41 -12.10 -16.43
C ARG A 97 -14.65 -10.62 -16.10
N LYS A 98 -13.82 -10.03 -15.23
CA LYS A 98 -13.91 -8.58 -14.91
C LYS A 98 -13.38 -7.68 -16.02
N GLY A 99 -12.81 -8.25 -17.05
CA GLY A 99 -12.22 -7.54 -18.18
C GLY A 99 -10.85 -6.90 -17.87
N PRO A 100 -10.16 -6.45 -18.91
CA PRO A 100 -8.88 -5.76 -18.77
C PRO A 100 -9.09 -4.34 -18.19
N PRO A 101 -8.12 -3.80 -17.42
CA PRO A 101 -8.15 -2.41 -17.01
C PRO A 101 -8.10 -1.48 -18.25
N HIS A 102 -8.58 -0.25 -18.10
CA HIS A 102 -8.49 0.77 -19.15
C HIS A 102 -7.05 0.90 -19.67
N PRO A 103 -6.82 1.10 -21.00
CA PRO A 103 -5.47 1.13 -21.57
C PRO A 103 -4.50 2.05 -20.84
N LEU A 104 -4.92 3.26 -20.47
CA LEU A 104 -4.11 4.18 -19.68
C LEU A 104 -3.67 3.54 -18.33
N MET A 105 -4.57 2.86 -17.64
CA MET A 105 -4.28 2.21 -16.35
C MET A 105 -3.37 0.98 -16.48
N ARG A 106 -3.27 0.39 -17.68
CA ARG A 106 -2.31 -0.70 -17.94
C ARG A 106 -0.87 -0.21 -17.89
N VAL A 107 -0.62 1.04 -18.31
CA VAL A 107 0.70 1.67 -18.28
C VAL A 107 0.93 2.35 -16.92
N MET A 108 -0.07 3.09 -16.43
CA MET A 108 0.02 3.81 -15.16
C MET A 108 0.19 2.87 -13.96
N GLY A 109 -0.43 1.70 -13.96
CA GLY A 109 -0.30 0.73 -12.85
C GLY A 109 1.15 0.32 -12.59
N PRO A 110 1.87 -0.28 -13.56
CA PRO A 110 3.28 -0.60 -13.42
C PRO A 110 4.17 0.61 -13.12
N LEU A 111 3.90 1.76 -13.75
CA LEU A 111 4.66 3.00 -13.51
C LEU A 111 4.54 3.47 -12.05
N VAL A 112 3.32 3.52 -11.51
CA VAL A 112 3.08 3.90 -10.11
C VAL A 112 3.75 2.90 -9.16
N ILE A 113 3.68 1.59 -9.46
CA ILE A 113 4.37 0.56 -8.66
C ILE A 113 5.88 0.78 -8.67
N ALA A 114 6.49 0.93 -9.84
CA ALA A 114 7.93 1.13 -9.98
C ALA A 114 8.40 2.42 -9.30
N ALA A 115 7.69 3.53 -9.52
CA ALA A 115 8.00 4.81 -8.89
C ALA A 115 7.83 4.75 -7.36
N THR A 116 6.80 4.03 -6.86
CA THR A 116 6.62 3.83 -5.41
C THR A 116 7.78 3.05 -4.82
N VAL A 117 8.18 1.94 -5.44
CA VAL A 117 9.34 1.16 -4.98
C VAL A 117 10.61 2.02 -5.00
N ALA A 118 10.83 2.79 -6.07
CA ALA A 118 12.02 3.62 -6.21
C ALA A 118 12.09 4.72 -5.13
N VAL A 119 11.00 5.44 -4.86
CA VAL A 119 11.00 6.52 -3.86
C VAL A 119 11.18 5.98 -2.44
N PHE A 120 10.56 4.85 -2.11
CA PHE A 120 10.76 4.21 -0.80
C PHE A 120 12.17 3.63 -0.65
N PHE A 121 12.69 2.98 -1.69
CA PHE A 121 14.05 2.45 -1.68
C PHE A 121 15.10 3.57 -1.50
N THR A 122 15.01 4.65 -2.28
CA THR A 122 15.95 5.77 -2.15
C THR A 122 15.78 6.50 -0.82
N GLY A 123 14.57 6.60 -0.27
CA GLY A 123 14.31 7.15 1.06
C GLY A 123 14.91 6.31 2.18
N LEU A 124 14.76 4.99 2.10
CA LEU A 124 15.35 4.06 3.07
C LEU A 124 16.88 4.07 2.98
N LEU A 125 17.44 4.07 1.77
CA LEU A 125 18.88 4.18 1.56
C LEU A 125 19.41 5.47 2.19
N LEU A 126 18.74 6.60 1.96
CA LEU A 126 19.10 7.88 2.54
C LEU A 126 19.03 7.85 4.08
N LEU A 127 18.01 7.22 4.65
CA LEU A 127 17.86 7.07 6.09
C LEU A 127 19.05 6.30 6.71
N ILE A 128 19.42 5.17 6.09
CA ILE A 128 20.51 4.30 6.56
C ILE A 128 21.88 4.96 6.41
N GLU A 129 22.15 5.69 5.30
CA GLU A 129 23.41 6.42 5.12
C GLU A 129 23.59 7.56 6.12
N GLY A 130 22.50 8.05 6.70
CA GLY A 130 22.54 9.10 7.72
C GLY A 130 22.79 10.52 7.16
N PRO A 131 23.01 11.51 8.03
CA PRO A 131 23.21 12.92 7.64
C PRO A 131 24.40 13.16 6.70
N GLY A 132 25.40 12.26 6.72
CA GLY A 132 26.55 12.27 5.80
C GLY A 132 26.28 11.71 4.41
N ALA A 133 25.02 11.31 4.12
CA ALA A 133 24.62 10.74 2.84
C ALA A 133 25.10 11.57 1.65
N SER A 134 25.55 10.88 0.60
CA SER A 134 26.08 11.51 -0.62
C SER A 134 25.06 12.44 -1.29
N GLY A 135 25.53 13.50 -1.92
CA GLY A 135 24.68 14.39 -2.71
C GLY A 135 23.90 13.65 -3.79
N THR A 136 24.48 12.58 -4.34
CA THR A 136 23.85 11.73 -5.35
C THR A 136 22.59 11.01 -4.80
N VAL A 137 22.65 10.42 -3.61
CA VAL A 137 21.49 9.71 -3.02
C VAL A 137 20.37 10.69 -2.68
N ARG A 138 20.71 11.87 -2.16
CA ARG A 138 19.74 12.95 -1.92
C ARG A 138 19.08 13.41 -3.22
N TYR A 139 19.86 13.59 -4.28
CA TYR A 139 19.36 13.95 -5.61
C TYR A 139 18.42 12.85 -6.16
N LEU A 140 18.83 11.60 -6.09
CA LEU A 140 18.01 10.46 -6.55
C LEU A 140 16.69 10.39 -5.80
N HIS A 141 16.67 10.59 -4.47
CA HIS A 141 15.42 10.60 -3.70
C HIS A 141 14.49 11.74 -4.15
N LYS A 142 15.03 12.94 -4.40
CA LYS A 142 14.24 14.06 -4.94
C LYS A 142 13.67 13.75 -6.32
N VAL A 143 14.48 13.20 -7.23
CA VAL A 143 14.03 12.86 -8.59
C VAL A 143 12.96 11.79 -8.56
N THR A 144 13.19 10.70 -7.82
CA THR A 144 12.21 9.62 -7.69
C THR A 144 10.91 10.10 -7.05
N PHE A 145 11.00 11.04 -6.09
CA PHE A 145 9.81 11.67 -5.51
C PHE A 145 9.01 12.47 -6.55
N PHE A 146 9.63 13.31 -7.37
CA PHE A 146 8.88 14.07 -8.38
C PHE A 146 8.27 13.16 -9.46
N VAL A 147 8.99 12.13 -9.89
CA VAL A 147 8.45 11.12 -10.82
C VAL A 147 7.25 10.41 -10.18
N TRP A 148 7.38 9.99 -8.92
CA TRP A 148 6.30 9.36 -8.16
C TRP A 148 5.10 10.30 -7.99
N LEU A 149 5.34 11.57 -7.62
CA LEU A 149 4.29 12.56 -7.43
C LEU A 149 3.47 12.78 -8.71
N GLY A 150 4.14 12.90 -9.86
CA GLY A 150 3.47 13.02 -11.15
C GLY A 150 2.65 11.77 -11.50
N ALA A 151 3.23 10.60 -11.32
CA ALA A 151 2.55 9.33 -11.60
C ALA A 151 1.33 9.10 -10.68
N ILE A 152 1.48 9.36 -9.37
CA ILE A 152 0.40 9.18 -8.39
C ILE A 152 -0.70 10.23 -8.57
N ALA A 153 -0.35 11.47 -8.92
CA ALA A 153 -1.33 12.51 -9.20
C ALA A 153 -2.24 12.12 -10.38
N ILE A 154 -1.66 11.68 -11.50
CA ILE A 154 -2.43 11.21 -12.66
C ILE A 154 -3.30 10.01 -12.25
N HIS A 155 -2.75 9.05 -11.51
CA HIS A 155 -3.46 7.87 -11.05
C HIS A 155 -4.65 8.22 -10.16
N VAL A 156 -4.45 9.10 -9.17
CA VAL A 156 -5.49 9.55 -8.25
C VAL A 156 -6.56 10.35 -8.96
N LEU A 157 -6.18 11.33 -9.81
CA LEU A 157 -7.12 12.15 -10.57
C LEU A 157 -8.01 11.29 -11.49
N TRP A 158 -7.44 10.27 -12.12
CA TRP A 158 -8.21 9.32 -12.91
C TRP A 158 -9.28 8.61 -12.06
N HIS A 159 -8.89 8.09 -10.90
CA HIS A 159 -9.82 7.41 -10.00
C HIS A 159 -10.85 8.36 -9.38
N LEU A 160 -10.48 9.62 -9.09
CA LEU A 160 -11.41 10.64 -8.61
C LEU A 160 -12.51 10.95 -9.65
N ARG A 161 -12.19 10.92 -10.93
CA ARG A 161 -13.17 11.10 -12.00
C ARG A 161 -14.24 10.00 -12.02
N GLU A 162 -13.89 8.80 -11.60
CA GLU A 162 -14.82 7.67 -11.49
C GLU A 162 -15.58 7.63 -10.14
N LEU A 163 -15.18 8.45 -9.17
CA LEU A 163 -15.71 8.46 -7.79
C LEU A 163 -17.24 8.67 -7.71
N PRO A 164 -17.90 9.55 -8.51
CA PRO A 164 -19.35 9.71 -8.43
C PRO A 164 -20.11 8.42 -8.75
N ASN A 165 -19.61 7.64 -9.69
CA ASN A 165 -20.17 6.34 -10.05
C ASN A 165 -19.78 5.26 -9.02
N GLY A 166 -18.56 5.34 -8.51
CA GLY A 166 -18.04 4.46 -7.45
C GLY A 166 -18.76 4.65 -6.12
N LEU A 167 -19.03 5.87 -5.68
CA LEU A 167 -19.76 6.16 -4.44
C LEU A 167 -21.21 5.64 -4.50
N ARG A 168 -21.87 5.76 -5.64
CA ARG A 168 -23.20 5.18 -5.85
C ARG A 168 -23.15 3.65 -5.82
N ALA A 169 -22.10 3.05 -6.38
CA ALA A 169 -21.86 1.62 -6.33
C ALA A 169 -21.48 1.14 -4.92
N VAL A 170 -20.67 1.93 -4.18
CA VAL A 170 -20.30 1.63 -2.78
C VAL A 170 -21.52 1.68 -1.86
N ARG A 171 -22.39 2.69 -1.97
CA ARG A 171 -23.64 2.75 -1.20
C ARG A 171 -24.57 1.54 -1.49
N ARG A 172 -24.60 1.08 -2.74
CA ARG A 172 -25.35 -0.14 -3.11
C ARG A 172 -24.63 -1.42 -2.66
N ALA A 173 -23.31 -1.41 -2.68
CA ALA A 173 -22.48 -2.54 -2.27
C ALA A 173 -22.31 -2.61 -0.75
N GLU A 174 -22.43 -1.50 0.00
CA GLU A 174 -22.27 -1.48 1.46
C GLU A 174 -23.29 -2.38 2.16
N LYS A 175 -24.54 -2.46 1.65
CA LYS A 175 -25.52 -3.48 2.08
C LYS A 175 -25.10 -4.92 1.72
N ARG A 176 -24.33 -5.09 0.63
CA ARG A 176 -23.94 -6.41 0.11
C ARG A 176 -22.54 -6.85 0.60
N THR A 177 -21.68 -5.93 1.03
CA THR A 177 -20.28 -6.20 1.42
C THR A 177 -20.12 -6.49 2.91
N ARG A 178 -21.07 -6.10 3.78
CA ARG A 178 -21.04 -6.50 5.19
C ARG A 178 -21.06 -8.03 5.35
N ASP A 179 -21.58 -8.76 4.37
CA ASP A 179 -21.72 -10.23 4.41
C ASP A 179 -20.67 -10.97 3.54
N LEU A 180 -19.68 -10.29 2.97
CA LEU A 180 -18.63 -10.97 2.19
C LEU A 180 -17.76 -11.85 3.10
N PRO A 181 -17.65 -13.16 2.80
CA PRO A 181 -16.74 -14.04 3.53
C PRO A 181 -15.31 -13.46 3.54
N GLY A 182 -14.60 -13.62 4.66
CA GLY A 182 -13.22 -13.17 4.78
C GLY A 182 -13.03 -11.71 5.20
N SER A 183 -14.08 -11.02 5.68
CA SER A 183 -13.96 -9.65 6.22
C SER A 183 -12.97 -9.57 7.38
N ARG A 184 -12.97 -10.55 8.28
CA ARG A 184 -12.03 -10.64 9.41
C ARG A 184 -10.58 -10.78 8.93
N GLY A 185 -10.30 -11.64 7.96
CA GLY A 185 -8.95 -11.81 7.40
C GLY A 185 -8.44 -10.55 6.71
N ARG A 186 -9.30 -9.83 6.00
CA ARG A 186 -8.95 -8.53 5.39
C ARG A 186 -8.66 -7.46 6.44
N GLY A 187 -9.48 -7.40 7.50
CA GLY A 187 -9.24 -6.50 8.63
C GLY A 187 -7.92 -6.81 9.34
N LEU A 188 -7.64 -8.09 9.59
CA LEU A 188 -6.37 -8.53 10.18
C LEU A 188 -5.18 -8.19 9.26
N ALA A 189 -5.27 -8.43 7.96
CA ALA A 189 -4.22 -8.08 7.02
C ALA A 189 -3.90 -6.58 7.03
N LEU A 190 -4.94 -5.73 7.05
CA LEU A 190 -4.78 -4.29 7.15
C LEU A 190 -4.18 -3.87 8.49
N ALA A 191 -4.70 -4.39 9.60
CA ALA A 191 -4.17 -4.12 10.94
C ALA A 191 -2.71 -4.56 11.06
N SER A 192 -2.38 -5.77 10.59
CA SER A 192 -1.00 -6.28 10.58
C SER A 192 -0.06 -5.42 9.74
N ALA A 193 -0.53 -4.91 8.60
CA ALA A 193 0.27 -4.03 7.76
C ALA A 193 0.54 -2.67 8.43
N LEU A 194 -0.46 -2.08 9.09
CA LEU A 194 -0.30 -0.83 9.83
C LEU A 194 0.61 -1.01 11.05
N VAL A 195 0.35 -2.05 11.85
CA VAL A 195 1.19 -2.37 13.02
C VAL A 195 2.61 -2.73 12.59
N GLY A 196 2.78 -3.54 11.54
CA GLY A 196 4.09 -3.90 11.00
C GLY A 196 4.88 -2.69 10.51
N GLY A 197 4.21 -1.74 9.83
CA GLY A 197 4.83 -0.48 9.44
C GLY A 197 5.23 0.37 10.64
N LEU A 198 4.38 0.46 11.68
CA LEU A 198 4.70 1.17 12.91
C LEU A 198 5.88 0.52 13.64
N VAL A 199 5.89 -0.79 13.78
CA VAL A 199 7.02 -1.54 14.39
C VAL A 199 8.30 -1.29 13.62
N LEU A 200 8.24 -1.30 12.29
CA LEU A 200 9.39 -0.98 11.45
C LEU A 200 9.91 0.44 11.71
N ALA A 201 9.02 1.43 11.81
CA ALA A 201 9.40 2.82 12.13
C ALA A 201 10.05 2.93 13.53
N LEU A 202 9.58 2.15 14.49
CA LEU A 202 10.19 2.07 15.84
C LEU A 202 11.58 1.42 15.81
N ILE A 203 11.80 0.42 14.96
CA ILE A 203 13.12 -0.19 14.76
C ILE A 203 14.12 0.83 14.20
N PHE A 204 13.70 1.66 13.25
CA PHE A 204 14.53 2.71 12.65
C PHE A 204 14.58 4.02 13.46
N LEU A 205 14.03 4.03 14.67
CA LEU A 205 14.04 5.22 15.52
C LEU A 205 15.45 5.77 15.81
N PRO A 206 16.48 4.95 16.06
CA PRO A 206 17.85 5.44 16.24
C PRO A 206 18.36 6.20 14.99
N ASP A 207 18.14 5.68 13.79
CA ASP A 207 18.54 6.32 12.55
C ASP A 207 17.82 7.67 12.35
N ILE A 208 16.51 7.71 12.65
CA ILE A 208 15.70 8.94 12.62
C ILE A 208 16.25 9.98 13.59
N HIS A 209 16.61 9.56 14.80
CA HIS A 209 17.23 10.46 15.78
C HIS A 209 18.59 11.00 15.32
N THR A 210 19.41 10.18 14.68
CA THR A 210 20.69 10.61 14.13
C THR A 210 20.51 11.74 13.09
N TRP A 211 19.49 11.65 12.24
CA TRP A 211 19.16 12.69 11.28
C TRP A 211 18.70 13.99 11.94
N THR A 212 17.96 13.92 13.03
CA THR A 212 17.36 15.09 13.68
C THR A 212 18.28 15.73 14.72
N ALA A 213 19.17 14.96 15.37
CA ALA A 213 20.19 15.48 16.28
C ALA A 213 21.17 16.42 15.56
N GLY A 214 21.55 16.12 14.32
CA GLY A 214 22.39 16.97 13.49
C GLY A 214 21.79 18.35 13.19
N LEU A 215 20.47 18.44 13.11
CA LEU A 215 19.76 19.71 12.90
C LEU A 215 19.73 20.58 14.16
N ALA A 216 19.71 19.98 15.35
CA ALA A 216 19.75 20.70 16.63
C ALA A 216 21.12 21.35 16.89
N TYR A 217 22.19 20.83 16.28
CA TYR A 217 23.57 21.31 16.48
C TYR A 217 23.98 22.44 15.53
N HIS A 218 23.19 22.74 14.48
CA HIS A 218 23.40 23.87 13.58
C HIS A 218 22.15 24.76 13.52
N PRO A 219 21.91 25.60 14.56
CA PRO A 219 20.94 26.66 14.44
C PRO A 219 21.55 27.76 13.55
N TYR A 220 21.14 27.81 12.29
CA TYR A 220 21.24 28.96 11.39
C TYR A 220 22.65 29.55 11.14
N HIS A 221 23.41 28.95 10.22
CA HIS A 221 24.26 29.73 9.33
C HIS A 221 23.70 29.62 7.91
N ILE A 222 22.62 30.36 7.66
CA ILE A 222 22.24 30.74 6.30
C ILE A 222 23.19 31.87 5.93
N ASN A 223 24.36 31.55 5.38
CA ASN A 223 25.12 32.51 4.61
C ASN A 223 24.38 32.70 3.28
N ILE A 224 23.63 33.78 3.19
CA ILE A 224 23.14 34.35 1.94
C ILE A 224 24.41 34.99 1.30
N GLN A 225 25.03 34.31 0.33
CA GLN A 225 25.89 34.87 -0.69
C GLN A 225 25.31 34.47 -2.03
#